data_b2040e0380f63c56e15fd69e92830632
#
_entry.id   b2040e0380f63c56e15fd69e92830632
#
_cell.length_a   1.000
_cell.length_b   1.000
_cell.length_c   1.000
_cell.angle_alpha   90.00
_cell.angle_beta   90.00
_cell.angle_gamma   90.00
#
_symmetry.space_group_name_H-M   'P 1'
#
loop_
_entity.id
_entity.type
_entity.pdbx_description
1 polymer ?
#
loop_
_entity_poly.entity_id
_entity_poly.type
_entity_poly.pdbx_seq_one_letter_code
_entity_poly.pdbx_strand_id
1 'polypeptide(L)'
;MKTFPVTLPLAERSVTVSREFMNWKFGGGTQRSLATIREERVKEHGYNDFLYLTKEVEPLAPSIPGQPGLFFSTSKDYTPCWMEEPFVFRVFIRLTTGCWLYQGQYKFAHCKTLTATEWGEQGEKVKNTWAYKLARHQWGLDVRGRISFREQFGRDPSGTELRGLVAEETMMTKTKEAFPNITKEKILSEFDAGNEKMVIWKMECVQYDEEFQRRIAAEFKEWEVNHRSSGGNGKKRKPSPAAPSSRKSNVRQRYGSDLPEQNRRETRSEVEVRYVPRGTKSRPLVV
;
A
#
# COMPACT_ATOMS: atom_id res chain seq x y z
N MET A 1 -6.83 3.77 25.13
CA MET A 1 -7.25 2.45 24.57
C MET A 1 -6.61 1.35 25.40
N LYS A 2 -7.31 0.24 25.64
CA LYS A 2 -6.80 -0.91 26.40
C LYS A 2 -6.08 -1.89 25.48
N THR A 3 -5.05 -2.56 25.99
CA THR A 3 -4.41 -3.68 25.30
C THR A 3 -5.31 -4.90 25.39
N PHE A 4 -5.55 -5.56 24.28
CA PHE A 4 -6.26 -6.84 24.24
C PHE A 4 -5.33 -7.95 24.78
N PRO A 5 -5.79 -8.78 25.73
CA PRO A 5 -4.98 -9.85 26.29
C PRO A 5 -4.77 -10.95 25.23
N VAL A 6 -3.50 -11.22 24.90
CA VAL A 6 -3.11 -12.34 24.02
C VAL A 6 -2.48 -13.42 24.89
N THR A 7 -3.15 -14.57 24.99
CA THR A 7 -2.74 -15.68 25.85
C THR A 7 -1.71 -16.61 25.21
N LEU A 8 -1.54 -16.50 23.87
CA LEU A 8 -0.59 -17.29 23.12
C LEU A 8 0.86 -17.09 23.61
N PRO A 9 1.63 -18.16 23.84
CA PRO A 9 3.02 -18.05 24.27
C PRO A 9 3.85 -17.17 23.32
N LEU A 10 4.85 -16.45 23.87
CA LEU A 10 5.67 -15.54 23.10
C LEU A 10 6.33 -16.23 21.90
N ALA A 11 6.80 -17.46 22.07
CA ALA A 11 7.42 -18.23 20.98
C ALA A 11 6.49 -18.46 19.78
N GLU A 12 5.18 -18.56 20.01
CA GLU A 12 4.18 -18.75 18.94
C GLU A 12 3.69 -17.40 18.40
N ARG A 13 3.35 -16.45 19.27
CA ARG A 13 2.81 -15.15 18.83
C ARG A 13 3.83 -14.22 18.15
N SER A 14 5.14 -14.48 18.32
CA SER A 14 6.21 -13.71 17.67
C SER A 14 6.64 -14.27 16.32
N VAL A 15 6.06 -15.39 15.86
CA VAL A 15 6.38 -15.95 14.55
C VAL A 15 5.90 -15.02 13.46
N THR A 16 6.83 -14.64 12.58
CA THR A 16 6.55 -13.81 11.40
C THR A 16 6.32 -14.67 10.16
N VAL A 17 5.61 -14.11 9.19
CA VAL A 17 5.37 -14.73 7.87
C VAL A 17 5.78 -13.78 6.76
N SER A 18 5.96 -14.28 5.53
CA SER A 18 6.21 -13.43 4.37
C SER A 18 4.93 -13.09 3.62
N ARG A 19 4.94 -11.96 2.86
CA ARG A 19 3.83 -11.59 1.98
C ARG A 19 3.66 -12.59 0.83
N GLU A 20 4.75 -13.19 0.38
CA GLU A 20 4.77 -14.22 -0.66
C GLU A 20 4.04 -15.47 -0.19
N PHE A 21 4.30 -15.93 1.02
CA PHE A 21 3.57 -17.04 1.63
C PHE A 21 2.08 -16.72 1.78
N MET A 22 1.73 -15.56 2.31
CA MET A 22 0.34 -15.14 2.50
C MET A 22 -0.40 -15.06 1.16
N ASN A 23 0.26 -14.54 0.12
CA ASN A 23 -0.30 -14.52 -1.24
C ASN A 23 -0.48 -15.92 -1.82
N TRP A 24 0.50 -16.81 -1.63
CA TRP A 24 0.42 -18.21 -2.07
C TRP A 24 -0.73 -18.94 -1.38
N LYS A 25 -0.86 -18.78 -0.06
CA LYS A 25 -1.85 -19.48 0.76
C LYS A 25 -3.27 -18.94 0.57
N PHE A 26 -3.43 -17.61 0.66
CA PHE A 26 -4.74 -16.97 0.71
C PHE A 26 -5.06 -16.12 -0.53
N GLY A 27 -4.07 -15.84 -1.37
CA GLY A 27 -4.23 -14.90 -2.47
C GLY A 27 -4.05 -13.43 -2.03
N GLY A 28 -4.43 -12.51 -2.91
CA GLY A 28 -4.22 -11.08 -2.70
C GLY A 28 -2.78 -10.63 -3.01
N GLY A 29 -2.59 -9.50 -3.65
CA GLY A 29 -1.25 -9.04 -4.08
C GLY A 29 -0.31 -8.73 -2.91
N THR A 30 1.00 -8.73 -3.18
CA THR A 30 2.04 -8.42 -2.19
C THR A 30 2.35 -6.93 -2.05
N GLN A 31 1.72 -6.06 -2.86
CA GLN A 31 2.06 -4.63 -2.97
C GLN A 31 1.15 -3.71 -2.17
N ARG A 32 -0.16 -3.97 -2.15
CA ARG A 32 -1.15 -3.09 -1.51
C ARG A 32 -1.22 -3.37 -0.01
N SER A 33 -1.46 -2.32 0.77
CA SER A 33 -1.69 -2.46 2.22
C SER A 33 -2.94 -3.28 2.51
N LEU A 34 -4.06 -2.97 1.86
CA LEU A 34 -5.26 -3.82 1.88
C LEU A 34 -5.15 -4.87 0.77
N ALA A 35 -5.12 -6.14 1.17
CA ALA A 35 -5.08 -7.24 0.22
C ALA A 35 -6.45 -7.42 -0.45
N THR A 36 -6.49 -7.34 -1.78
CA THR A 36 -7.69 -7.67 -2.56
C THR A 36 -7.62 -9.13 -2.96
N ILE A 37 -8.46 -9.96 -2.37
CA ILE A 37 -8.49 -11.41 -2.60
C ILE A 37 -9.63 -11.72 -3.56
N ARG A 38 -9.37 -12.60 -4.54
CA ARG A 38 -10.40 -13.02 -5.48
C ARG A 38 -11.51 -13.79 -4.76
N GLU A 39 -12.75 -13.61 -5.21
CA GLU A 39 -13.94 -14.19 -4.58
C GLU A 39 -13.87 -15.72 -4.46
N GLU A 40 -13.29 -16.40 -5.47
CA GLU A 40 -13.12 -17.84 -5.46
C GLU A 40 -12.24 -18.29 -4.28
N ARG A 41 -11.14 -17.57 -4.04
CA ARG A 41 -10.24 -17.85 -2.91
C ARG A 41 -10.90 -17.55 -1.57
N VAL A 42 -11.67 -16.43 -1.50
CA VAL A 42 -12.43 -16.11 -0.29
C VAL A 42 -13.44 -17.23 0.04
N LYS A 43 -14.08 -17.81 -0.96
CA LYS A 43 -15.00 -18.95 -0.77
C LYS A 43 -14.29 -20.20 -0.22
N GLU A 44 -13.02 -20.42 -0.58
CA GLU A 44 -12.23 -21.55 -0.10
C GLU A 44 -11.85 -21.46 1.38
N HIS A 45 -11.45 -20.28 1.85
CA HIS A 45 -10.85 -20.11 3.19
C HIS A 45 -11.55 -19.09 4.09
N GLY A 46 -12.49 -18.28 3.59
CA GLY A 46 -13.31 -17.35 4.37
C GLY A 46 -12.64 -16.01 4.73
N TYR A 47 -11.39 -15.75 4.35
CA TYR A 47 -10.65 -14.53 4.72
C TYR A 47 -10.67 -13.48 3.60
N ASN A 48 -10.99 -12.23 3.95
CA ASN A 48 -10.90 -11.07 3.03
C ASN A 48 -10.59 -9.78 3.78
N ASP A 49 -9.87 -9.89 4.87
CA ASP A 49 -9.70 -8.82 5.86
C ASP A 49 -8.23 -8.54 6.21
N PHE A 50 -7.29 -8.88 5.34
CA PHE A 50 -5.86 -8.69 5.60
C PHE A 50 -5.41 -7.26 5.32
N LEU A 51 -4.89 -6.59 6.36
CA LEU A 51 -4.31 -5.26 6.29
C LEU A 51 -2.83 -5.30 6.70
N TYR A 52 -1.96 -4.82 5.83
CA TYR A 52 -0.51 -4.85 6.00
C TYR A 52 0.04 -3.43 6.14
N LEU A 53 0.60 -3.13 7.30
CA LEU A 53 1.09 -1.80 7.64
C LEU A 53 2.62 -1.79 7.83
N THR A 54 3.24 -0.65 7.56
CA THR A 54 4.67 -0.43 7.76
C THR A 54 4.89 0.78 8.65
N LYS A 55 5.84 0.68 9.57
CA LYS A 55 6.17 1.77 10.51
C LYS A 55 6.69 3.05 9.83
N GLU A 56 7.14 2.95 8.59
CA GLU A 56 7.55 4.13 7.81
C GLU A 56 6.38 5.02 7.42
N VAL A 57 5.19 4.43 7.26
CA VAL A 57 3.95 5.14 6.91
C VAL A 57 3.07 5.31 8.14
N GLU A 58 2.98 4.26 8.95
CA GLU A 58 2.13 4.18 10.14
C GLU A 58 3.00 4.09 11.40
N PRO A 59 3.66 5.19 11.82
CA PRO A 59 4.66 5.14 12.90
C PRO A 59 4.05 4.70 14.23
N LEU A 60 2.77 5.00 14.45
CA LEU A 60 2.03 4.71 15.67
C LEU A 60 1.12 3.48 15.56
N ALA A 61 1.26 2.68 14.49
CA ALA A 61 0.60 1.37 14.41
C ALA A 61 1.09 0.43 15.54
N PRO A 62 0.32 -0.60 15.91
CA PRO A 62 0.70 -1.53 16.98
C PRO A 62 2.10 -2.10 16.79
N SER A 63 2.84 -2.33 17.87
CA SER A 63 4.18 -2.94 17.84
C SER A 63 4.19 -4.34 18.45
N ILE A 64 3.21 -4.63 19.27
CA ILE A 64 3.04 -5.89 19.98
C ILE A 64 1.63 -6.41 19.71
N PRO A 65 1.42 -7.70 19.49
CA PRO A 65 0.10 -8.29 19.32
C PRO A 65 -0.88 -7.89 20.43
N GLY A 66 -2.09 -7.47 20.04
CA GLY A 66 -3.13 -6.99 20.94
C GLY A 66 -2.99 -5.53 21.39
N GLN A 67 -1.86 -4.87 21.13
CA GLN A 67 -1.65 -3.47 21.51
C GLN A 67 -2.50 -2.54 20.64
N PRO A 68 -3.15 -1.50 21.20
CA PRO A 68 -3.80 -0.47 20.40
C PRO A 68 -2.77 0.38 19.64
N GLY A 69 -3.23 1.06 18.58
CA GLY A 69 -2.38 1.93 17.78
C GLY A 69 -3.16 3.05 17.11
N LEU A 70 -2.47 3.77 16.21
CA LEU A 70 -3.06 4.78 15.36
C LEU A 70 -2.73 4.48 13.90
N PHE A 71 -3.67 4.83 13.04
CA PHE A 71 -3.56 4.72 11.59
C PHE A 71 -3.77 6.10 10.96
N PHE A 72 -2.95 6.44 10.00
CA PHE A 72 -2.95 7.73 9.31
C PHE A 72 -3.64 7.63 7.96
N SER A 73 -4.38 8.68 7.58
CA SER A 73 -5.08 8.79 6.30
C SER A 73 -5.09 10.23 5.83
N THR A 74 -5.19 10.46 4.53
CA THR A 74 -5.29 11.80 3.93
C THR A 74 -6.71 12.19 3.53
N SER A 75 -7.69 11.39 3.92
CA SER A 75 -9.08 11.69 3.61
C SER A 75 -9.60 12.79 4.51
N LYS A 76 -10.06 13.90 3.92
CA LYS A 76 -10.64 15.06 4.62
C LYS A 76 -12.12 14.82 4.97
N ASP A 77 -12.88 14.42 3.96
CA ASP A 77 -14.35 14.27 4.02
C ASP A 77 -14.76 12.86 3.57
N TYR A 78 -13.80 12.02 3.33
CA TYR A 78 -14.00 10.71 2.76
C TYR A 78 -13.53 9.67 3.77
N THR A 79 -14.45 9.21 4.57
CA THR A 79 -14.25 7.92 5.21
C THR A 79 -13.99 6.93 4.08
N PRO A 80 -12.82 6.31 3.97
CA PRO A 80 -12.62 5.29 2.96
C PRO A 80 -13.82 4.33 3.03
N CYS A 81 -14.40 3.98 1.90
CA CYS A 81 -15.61 3.13 1.84
C CYS A 81 -15.47 1.82 2.62
N TRP A 82 -14.23 1.38 2.88
CA TRP A 82 -13.90 0.23 3.72
C TRP A 82 -13.82 0.57 5.23
N MET A 83 -14.02 1.85 5.62
CA MET A 83 -14.08 2.29 7.03
C MET A 83 -15.48 2.78 7.44
N GLU A 84 -16.46 2.81 6.53
CA GLU A 84 -17.85 3.29 6.81
C GLU A 84 -18.67 2.31 7.65
N GLU A 85 -18.30 1.03 7.65
CA GLU A 85 -18.89 0.02 8.53
C GLU A 85 -17.86 -0.42 9.58
N PRO A 86 -18.27 -1.08 10.66
CA PRO A 86 -17.34 -1.57 11.67
C PRO A 86 -16.51 -2.75 11.13
N PHE A 87 -15.75 -2.51 10.06
CA PHE A 87 -14.83 -3.50 9.52
C PHE A 87 -13.78 -3.85 10.54
N VAL A 88 -13.57 -5.14 10.69
CA VAL A 88 -12.51 -5.71 11.50
C VAL A 88 -11.46 -6.30 10.56
N PHE A 89 -10.21 -5.84 10.68
CA PHE A 89 -9.10 -6.28 9.82
C PHE A 89 -8.10 -7.12 10.61
N ARG A 90 -7.62 -8.20 10.01
CA ARG A 90 -6.42 -8.90 10.44
C ARG A 90 -5.21 -8.07 10.07
N VAL A 91 -4.61 -7.43 11.08
CA VAL A 91 -3.50 -6.50 10.88
C VAL A 91 -2.17 -7.21 10.99
N PHE A 92 -1.31 -6.96 10.00
CA PHE A 92 0.08 -7.39 9.98
C PHE A 92 1.00 -6.18 9.96
N ILE A 93 2.02 -6.17 10.80
CA ILE A 93 3.05 -5.12 10.82
C ILE A 93 4.36 -5.67 10.30
N ARG A 94 4.99 -4.93 9.38
CA ARG A 94 6.32 -5.26 8.89
C ARG A 94 7.35 -4.93 9.96
N LEU A 95 8.04 -5.95 10.49
CA LEU A 95 9.17 -5.77 11.40
C LEU A 95 10.46 -5.45 10.63
N THR A 96 10.75 -6.28 9.62
CA THR A 96 11.86 -6.10 8.68
C THR A 96 11.41 -6.52 7.28
N THR A 97 12.25 -6.35 6.28
CA THR A 97 11.94 -6.78 4.92
C THR A 97 11.62 -8.28 4.88
N GLY A 98 10.45 -8.62 4.35
CA GLY A 98 9.97 -10.00 4.26
C GLY A 98 9.33 -10.56 5.55
N CYS A 99 9.48 -9.89 6.71
CA CYS A 99 9.01 -10.37 8.00
C CYS A 99 7.79 -9.57 8.48
N TRP A 100 6.62 -10.20 8.47
CA TRP A 100 5.35 -9.61 8.87
C TRP A 100 4.79 -10.33 10.08
N LEU A 101 4.48 -9.57 11.13
CA LEU A 101 3.94 -10.08 12.38
C LEU A 101 2.44 -9.81 12.46
N TYR A 102 1.64 -10.84 12.71
CA TYR A 102 0.21 -10.71 12.98
C TYR A 102 0.00 -10.02 14.33
N GLN A 103 -0.81 -8.98 14.34
CA GLN A 103 -1.08 -8.16 15.52
C GLN A 103 -2.43 -8.49 16.19
N GLY A 104 -3.35 -9.10 15.45
CA GLY A 104 -4.73 -9.35 15.87
C GLY A 104 -5.75 -8.78 14.89
N GLN A 105 -7.00 -8.79 15.32
CA GLN A 105 -8.12 -8.24 14.57
C GLN A 105 -8.49 -6.87 15.14
N TYR A 106 -8.42 -5.85 14.29
CA TYR A 106 -8.56 -4.45 14.68
C TYR A 106 -9.78 -3.80 14.08
N LYS A 107 -10.51 -3.09 14.95
CA LYS A 107 -11.55 -2.13 14.58
C LYS A 107 -10.93 -0.75 14.48
N PHE A 108 -11.40 0.02 13.49
CA PHE A 108 -10.97 1.39 13.27
C PHE A 108 -12.08 2.36 13.67
N ALA A 109 -11.70 3.45 14.33
CA ALA A 109 -12.62 4.53 14.67
C ALA A 109 -11.95 5.88 14.45
N HIS A 110 -12.68 6.84 13.85
CA HIS A 110 -12.17 8.19 13.69
C HIS A 110 -11.73 8.78 15.04
N CYS A 111 -10.57 9.41 15.08
CA CYS A 111 -10.03 10.06 16.27
C CYS A 111 -10.04 11.57 16.14
N LYS A 112 -9.24 12.09 15.22
CA LYS A 112 -9.11 13.51 14.96
C LYS A 112 -8.46 13.76 13.60
N THR A 113 -8.54 15.00 13.14
CA THR A 113 -7.74 15.52 12.05
C THR A 113 -6.62 16.35 12.64
N LEU A 114 -5.36 16.14 12.21
CA LEU A 114 -4.22 16.93 12.68
C LEU A 114 -4.34 18.39 12.21
N THR A 115 -4.04 19.31 13.11
CA THR A 115 -3.76 20.70 12.76
C THR A 115 -2.40 20.82 12.06
N ALA A 116 -2.12 21.98 11.43
CA ALA A 116 -0.80 22.25 10.86
C ALA A 116 0.33 22.15 11.91
N THR A 117 0.08 22.63 13.14
CA THR A 117 1.04 22.53 14.25
C THR A 117 1.32 21.06 14.60
N GLU A 118 0.28 20.25 14.80
CA GLU A 118 0.44 18.83 15.13
C GLU A 118 1.08 18.02 13.99
N TRP A 119 0.85 18.43 12.73
CA TRP A 119 1.58 17.89 11.60
C TRP A 119 3.05 18.29 11.65
N GLY A 120 3.35 19.55 11.98
CA GLY A 120 4.71 20.05 12.14
C GLY A 120 5.53 19.30 13.19
N GLU A 121 4.88 18.81 14.25
CA GLU A 121 5.49 17.99 15.31
C GLU A 121 5.82 16.56 14.86
N GLN A 122 5.31 16.11 13.72
CA GLN A 122 5.66 14.78 13.20
C GLN A 122 7.12 14.75 12.75
N GLY A 123 7.78 13.59 12.96
CA GLY A 123 9.17 13.42 12.55
C GLY A 123 9.36 13.62 11.04
N GLU A 124 10.44 14.29 10.65
CA GLU A 124 10.78 14.60 9.26
C GLU A 124 10.74 13.37 8.33
N LYS A 125 11.18 12.22 8.82
CA LYS A 125 11.13 10.96 8.06
C LYS A 125 9.69 10.57 7.71
N VAL A 126 8.75 10.75 8.64
CA VAL A 126 7.33 10.44 8.44
C VAL A 126 6.73 11.38 7.40
N LYS A 127 6.91 12.69 7.59
CA LYS A 127 6.43 13.74 6.66
C LYS A 127 6.96 13.51 5.25
N ASN A 128 8.25 13.29 5.11
CA ASN A 128 8.91 13.03 3.83
C ASN A 128 8.43 11.73 3.17
N THR A 129 8.20 10.67 3.94
CA THR A 129 7.69 9.39 3.42
C THR A 129 6.27 9.56 2.89
N TRP A 130 5.41 10.24 3.64
CA TRP A 130 4.04 10.52 3.22
C TRP A 130 4.01 11.35 1.93
N ALA A 131 4.70 12.48 1.89
CA ALA A 131 4.73 13.35 0.73
C ALA A 131 5.29 12.64 -0.52
N TYR A 132 6.37 11.86 -0.38
CA TYR A 132 6.92 11.06 -1.47
C TYR A 132 5.92 10.03 -2.03
N LYS A 133 5.21 9.34 -1.14
CA LYS A 133 4.21 8.34 -1.54
C LYS A 133 2.98 8.99 -2.16
N LEU A 134 2.48 10.08 -1.59
CA LEU A 134 1.35 10.85 -2.14
C LEU A 134 1.66 11.36 -3.55
N ALA A 135 2.90 11.78 -3.80
CA ALA A 135 3.30 12.25 -5.13
C ALA A 135 3.31 11.13 -6.21
N ARG A 136 3.35 9.85 -5.83
CA ARG A 136 3.61 8.74 -6.77
C ARG A 136 2.59 7.62 -6.79
N HIS A 137 1.88 7.40 -5.68
CA HIS A 137 0.96 6.29 -5.58
C HIS A 137 -0.47 6.69 -5.97
N GLN A 138 -1.26 5.70 -6.37
CA GLN A 138 -2.66 5.88 -6.74
C GLN A 138 -3.48 6.51 -5.62
N TRP A 139 -3.27 6.10 -4.38
CA TRP A 139 -3.98 6.64 -3.22
C TRP A 139 -3.62 8.10 -2.88
N GLY A 140 -2.64 8.69 -3.53
CA GLY A 140 -2.31 10.12 -3.47
C GLY A 140 -2.98 10.96 -4.56
N LEU A 141 -3.73 10.36 -5.48
CA LEU A 141 -4.38 11.09 -6.59
C LEU A 141 -5.32 12.18 -6.09
N ASP A 142 -6.14 11.89 -5.08
CA ASP A 142 -7.09 12.87 -4.55
C ASP A 142 -6.37 14.08 -3.93
N VAL A 143 -5.26 13.85 -3.23
CA VAL A 143 -4.43 14.94 -2.68
C VAL A 143 -3.86 15.79 -3.81
N ARG A 144 -3.24 15.14 -4.83
CA ARG A 144 -2.70 15.87 -5.98
C ARG A 144 -3.78 16.62 -6.76
N GLY A 145 -4.93 15.99 -6.94
CA GLY A 145 -6.08 16.62 -7.60
C GLY A 145 -6.60 17.84 -6.84
N ARG A 146 -6.73 17.77 -5.50
CA ARG A 146 -7.14 18.93 -4.69
C ARG A 146 -6.14 20.08 -4.80
N ILE A 147 -4.85 19.77 -4.68
CA ILE A 147 -3.79 20.80 -4.79
C ILE A 147 -3.82 21.45 -6.17
N SER A 148 -3.88 20.66 -7.25
CA SER A 148 -3.96 21.16 -8.62
C SER A 148 -5.21 22.02 -8.84
N PHE A 149 -6.34 21.59 -8.32
CA PHE A 149 -7.59 22.36 -8.42
C PHE A 149 -7.50 23.70 -7.68
N ARG A 150 -6.93 23.71 -6.47
CA ARG A 150 -6.71 24.98 -5.72
C ARG A 150 -5.79 25.95 -6.46
N GLU A 151 -4.73 25.45 -7.07
CA GLU A 151 -3.82 26.28 -7.90
C GLU A 151 -4.56 26.92 -9.07
N GLN A 152 -5.48 26.20 -9.69
CA GLN A 152 -6.19 26.70 -10.86
C GLN A 152 -7.38 27.61 -10.50
N PHE A 153 -8.13 27.29 -9.44
CA PHE A 153 -9.41 27.94 -9.15
C PHE A 153 -9.42 28.73 -7.83
N GLY A 154 -8.36 28.70 -7.02
CA GLY A 154 -8.26 29.43 -5.75
C GLY A 154 -9.17 28.92 -4.62
N ARG A 155 -9.84 27.76 -4.80
CA ARG A 155 -10.75 27.15 -3.82
C ARG A 155 -10.61 25.62 -3.80
N ASP A 156 -11.13 25.00 -2.77
CA ASP A 156 -11.24 23.54 -2.72
C ASP A 156 -12.27 23.02 -3.76
N PRO A 157 -12.01 21.86 -4.40
CA PRO A 157 -13.00 21.21 -5.26
C PRO A 157 -14.12 20.60 -4.43
N SER A 158 -15.33 20.56 -4.99
CA SER A 158 -16.37 19.64 -4.54
C SER A 158 -15.98 18.19 -4.81
N GLY A 159 -16.64 17.24 -4.15
CA GLY A 159 -16.38 15.83 -4.38
C GLY A 159 -16.61 15.38 -5.84
N THR A 160 -17.55 16.01 -6.56
CA THR A 160 -17.81 15.72 -7.97
C THR A 160 -16.74 16.29 -8.87
N GLU A 161 -16.31 17.54 -8.63
CA GLU A 161 -15.23 18.18 -9.37
C GLU A 161 -13.92 17.41 -9.21
N LEU A 162 -13.59 16.98 -7.98
CA LEU A 162 -12.38 16.19 -7.73
C LEU A 162 -12.42 14.86 -8.47
N ARG A 163 -13.52 14.12 -8.40
CA ARG A 163 -13.66 12.84 -9.12
C ARG A 163 -13.54 13.03 -10.64
N GLY A 164 -14.17 14.08 -11.19
CA GLY A 164 -14.07 14.42 -12.61
C GLY A 164 -12.63 14.70 -13.03
N LEU A 165 -11.95 15.56 -12.29
CA LEU A 165 -10.56 15.95 -12.55
C LEU A 165 -9.60 14.75 -12.47
N VAL A 166 -9.73 13.92 -11.45
CA VAL A 166 -8.89 12.71 -11.30
C VAL A 166 -9.17 11.69 -12.41
N ALA A 167 -10.43 11.51 -12.79
CA ALA A 167 -10.79 10.60 -13.87
C ALA A 167 -10.21 11.08 -15.21
N GLU A 168 -10.35 12.37 -15.55
CA GLU A 168 -9.80 12.96 -16.76
C GLU A 168 -8.28 12.80 -16.82
N GLU A 169 -7.57 13.17 -15.76
CA GLU A 169 -6.11 13.08 -15.70
C GLU A 169 -5.62 11.64 -15.84
N THR A 170 -6.30 10.68 -15.19
CA THR A 170 -5.90 9.25 -15.26
C THR A 170 -6.30 8.56 -16.56
N MET A 171 -7.22 9.12 -17.34
CA MET A 171 -7.50 8.68 -18.72
C MET A 171 -6.37 9.06 -19.68
N MET A 172 -5.72 10.21 -19.44
CA MET A 172 -4.69 10.75 -20.30
C MET A 172 -3.28 10.27 -19.94
N THR A 173 -3.04 9.96 -18.67
CA THR A 173 -1.70 9.64 -18.16
C THR A 173 -1.71 8.42 -17.24
N LYS A 174 -0.52 7.82 -17.06
CA LYS A 174 -0.36 6.79 -16.00
C LYS A 174 -0.49 7.44 -14.63
N THR A 175 -1.09 6.73 -13.69
CA THR A 175 -1.35 7.21 -12.30
C THR A 175 -0.17 7.92 -11.64
N LYS A 176 1.07 7.42 -11.83
CA LYS A 176 2.28 8.04 -11.26
C LYS A 176 2.75 9.31 -11.97
N GLU A 177 2.25 9.53 -13.16
CA GLU A 177 2.55 10.69 -14.01
C GLU A 177 1.43 11.74 -13.95
N ALA A 178 0.27 11.37 -13.38
CA ALA A 178 -0.86 12.26 -13.17
C ALA A 178 -0.47 13.41 -12.25
N PHE A 179 -0.87 14.63 -12.60
CA PHE A 179 -0.54 15.88 -11.92
C PHE A 179 0.98 16.10 -11.77
N PRO A 180 1.75 16.19 -12.87
CA PRO A 180 3.21 16.22 -12.85
C PRO A 180 3.80 17.43 -12.12
N ASN A 181 3.03 18.53 -12.03
CA ASN A 181 3.43 19.75 -11.35
C ASN A 181 3.29 19.65 -9.82
N ILE A 182 2.57 18.64 -9.33
CA ILE A 182 2.38 18.46 -7.88
C ILE A 182 3.51 17.58 -7.32
N THR A 183 4.61 18.25 -6.99
CA THR A 183 5.82 17.59 -6.48
C THR A 183 5.68 17.21 -5.00
N LYS A 184 6.64 16.43 -4.52
CA LYS A 184 6.76 16.09 -3.09
C LYS A 184 6.85 17.35 -2.22
N GLU A 185 7.63 18.32 -2.65
CA GLU A 185 7.88 19.59 -1.93
C GLU A 185 6.58 20.41 -1.85
N LYS A 186 5.83 20.45 -2.94
CA LYS A 186 4.52 21.11 -2.96
C LYS A 186 3.54 20.44 -2.00
N ILE A 187 3.48 19.12 -1.99
CA ILE A 187 2.63 18.38 -1.03
C ILE A 187 3.03 18.70 0.41
N LEU A 188 4.34 18.70 0.74
CA LEU A 188 4.81 19.08 2.07
C LEU A 188 4.34 20.47 2.46
N SER A 189 4.52 21.47 1.58
CA SER A 189 4.09 22.84 1.86
C SER A 189 2.58 22.96 2.10
N GLU A 190 1.76 22.17 1.40
CA GLU A 190 0.31 22.17 1.59
C GLU A 190 -0.12 21.58 2.94
N PHE A 191 0.59 20.54 3.41
CA PHE A 191 0.37 20.00 4.75
C PHE A 191 0.89 20.97 5.83
N ASP A 192 2.06 21.57 5.65
CA ASP A 192 2.63 22.54 6.60
C ASP A 192 1.76 23.80 6.72
N ALA A 193 1.14 24.23 5.61
CA ALA A 193 0.17 25.32 5.60
C ALA A 193 -1.22 24.94 6.16
N GLY A 194 -1.49 23.63 6.37
CA GLY A 194 -2.78 23.13 6.84
C GLY A 194 -3.87 23.09 5.77
N ASN A 195 -3.54 23.32 4.49
CA ASN A 195 -4.45 23.20 3.36
C ASN A 195 -4.79 21.73 3.10
N GLU A 196 -3.81 20.82 3.21
CA GLU A 196 -4.02 19.39 3.30
C GLU A 196 -3.91 18.92 4.76
N LYS A 197 -4.66 17.90 5.12
CA LYS A 197 -4.75 17.42 6.50
C LYS A 197 -4.59 15.92 6.61
N MET A 198 -3.96 15.51 7.70
CA MET A 198 -3.85 14.10 8.07
C MET A 198 -4.96 13.73 9.05
N VAL A 199 -5.71 12.71 8.72
CA VAL A 199 -6.77 12.13 9.58
C VAL A 199 -6.20 10.97 10.37
N ILE A 200 -6.45 10.96 11.66
CA ILE A 200 -6.00 9.93 12.58
C ILE A 200 -7.17 9.02 12.95
N TRP A 201 -6.96 7.72 12.81
CA TRP A 201 -7.90 6.68 13.21
C TRP A 201 -7.32 5.90 14.39
N LYS A 202 -8.15 5.64 15.39
CA LYS A 202 -7.82 4.71 16.46
C LYS A 202 -7.88 3.29 15.93
N MET A 203 -6.87 2.50 16.26
CA MET A 203 -6.81 1.06 16.03
C MET A 203 -6.98 0.35 17.36
N GLU A 204 -8.10 -0.30 17.56
CA GLU A 204 -8.41 -1.08 18.77
C GLU A 204 -8.44 -2.56 18.42
N CYS A 205 -7.60 -3.36 19.10
CA CYS A 205 -7.65 -4.80 18.95
C CYS A 205 -8.90 -5.33 19.64
N VAL A 206 -9.77 -5.97 18.88
CA VAL A 206 -11.04 -6.53 19.37
C VAL A 206 -11.00 -8.04 19.51
N GLN A 207 -10.04 -8.69 18.83
CA GLN A 207 -9.84 -10.12 18.88
C GLN A 207 -8.41 -10.48 18.48
N TYR A 208 -7.89 -11.57 19.00
CA TYR A 208 -6.68 -12.22 18.51
C TYR A 208 -7.00 -13.69 18.21
N ASP A 209 -6.91 -14.04 16.93
CA ASP A 209 -7.20 -15.39 16.42
C ASP A 209 -5.94 -16.26 16.62
N GLU A 210 -5.87 -16.95 17.75
CA GLU A 210 -4.72 -17.77 18.11
C GLU A 210 -4.56 -19.00 17.21
N GLU A 211 -5.68 -19.60 16.78
CA GLU A 211 -5.67 -20.73 15.86
C GLU A 211 -5.12 -20.32 14.50
N PHE A 212 -5.55 -19.18 14.00
CA PHE A 212 -5.01 -18.60 12.78
C PHE A 212 -3.50 -18.38 12.88
N GLN A 213 -3.02 -17.80 14.00
CA GLN A 213 -1.59 -17.55 14.21
C GLN A 213 -0.79 -18.86 14.25
N ARG A 214 -1.26 -19.87 14.98
CA ARG A 214 -0.61 -21.19 15.03
C ARG A 214 -0.54 -21.83 13.64
N ARG A 215 -1.64 -21.77 12.91
CA ARG A 215 -1.74 -22.33 11.58
C ARG A 215 -0.77 -21.68 10.60
N ILE A 216 -0.78 -20.34 10.50
CA ILE A 216 0.13 -19.65 9.55
C ILE A 216 1.60 -19.85 9.95
N ALA A 217 1.92 -19.93 11.25
CA ALA A 217 3.27 -20.18 11.73
C ALA A 217 3.79 -21.56 11.33
N ALA A 218 2.96 -22.61 11.51
CA ALA A 218 3.31 -23.98 11.14
C ALA A 218 3.45 -24.14 9.62
N GLU A 219 2.46 -23.68 8.87
CA GLU A 219 2.45 -23.80 7.39
C GLU A 219 3.54 -22.95 6.74
N PHE A 220 3.88 -21.78 7.30
CA PHE A 220 4.98 -20.96 6.79
C PHE A 220 6.32 -21.66 6.92
N LYS A 221 6.56 -22.34 8.04
CA LYS A 221 7.78 -23.11 8.25
C LYS A 221 7.95 -24.21 7.18
N GLU A 222 6.89 -24.95 6.87
CA GLU A 222 6.89 -25.97 5.84
C GLU A 222 7.08 -25.37 4.44
N TRP A 223 6.36 -24.28 4.16
CA TRP A 223 6.46 -23.56 2.91
C TRP A 223 7.88 -23.02 2.66
N GLU A 224 8.50 -22.45 3.69
CA GLU A 224 9.86 -21.89 3.61
C GLU A 224 10.89 -22.98 3.27
N VAL A 225 10.83 -24.16 3.89
CA VAL A 225 11.68 -25.31 3.59
C VAL A 225 11.53 -25.71 2.12
N ASN A 226 10.31 -25.85 1.65
CA ASN A 226 10.03 -26.31 0.28
C ASN A 226 10.42 -25.27 -0.78
N HIS A 227 10.32 -23.97 -0.50
CA HIS A 227 10.63 -22.91 -1.44
C HIS A 227 12.12 -22.46 -1.40
N ARG A 228 12.80 -22.59 -0.27
CA ARG A 228 14.26 -22.41 -0.22
C ARG A 228 14.99 -23.46 -1.04
N SER A 229 14.48 -24.70 -1.06
CA SER A 229 15.06 -25.80 -1.83
C SER A 229 14.95 -25.58 -3.35
N SER A 230 13.90 -24.91 -3.83
CA SER A 230 13.67 -24.63 -5.25
C SER A 230 14.40 -23.38 -5.78
N GLY A 231 14.86 -22.49 -4.90
CA GLY A 231 15.59 -21.26 -5.24
C GLY A 231 17.09 -21.43 -5.52
N GLY A 232 17.63 -22.65 -5.34
CA GLY A 232 19.06 -22.95 -5.46
C GLY A 232 19.63 -22.98 -6.90
N ASN A 233 18.83 -22.82 -7.94
CA ASN A 233 19.30 -22.68 -9.32
C ASN A 233 19.41 -21.21 -9.75
N GLY A 234 20.14 -20.41 -8.97
CA GLY A 234 20.61 -19.10 -9.39
C GLY A 234 21.39 -19.24 -10.67
N LYS A 235 20.87 -18.74 -11.79
CA LYS A 235 21.62 -18.53 -13.03
C LYS A 235 22.97 -17.93 -12.67
N LYS A 236 24.03 -18.75 -12.61
CA LYS A 236 25.42 -18.27 -12.63
C LYS A 236 25.53 -17.34 -13.83
N ARG A 237 25.66 -16.04 -13.60
CA ARG A 237 26.05 -15.10 -14.64
C ARG A 237 27.35 -15.67 -15.23
N LYS A 238 27.30 -16.08 -16.49
CA LYS A 238 28.51 -16.39 -17.25
C LYS A 238 29.43 -15.15 -17.14
N PRO A 239 30.68 -15.30 -16.76
CA PRO A 239 31.63 -14.18 -16.83
C PRO A 239 31.67 -13.71 -18.26
N SER A 240 31.41 -12.42 -18.50
CA SER A 240 31.66 -11.80 -19.80
C SER A 240 33.12 -12.02 -20.19
N PRO A 241 33.40 -12.47 -21.42
CA PRO A 241 34.77 -12.53 -21.90
C PRO A 241 35.35 -11.11 -21.91
N ALA A 242 36.55 -10.97 -21.34
CA ALA A 242 37.30 -9.74 -21.32
C ALA A 242 37.52 -9.24 -22.75
N ALA A 243 37.07 -8.03 -23.03
CA ALA A 243 37.36 -7.36 -24.29
C ALA A 243 38.85 -6.98 -24.36
N PRO A 244 39.54 -7.23 -25.49
CA PRO A 244 40.90 -6.78 -25.67
C PRO A 244 40.95 -5.26 -25.85
N SER A 245 41.86 -4.63 -25.10
CA SER A 245 42.17 -3.22 -25.23
C SER A 245 42.81 -2.94 -26.60
N SER A 246 42.20 -2.11 -27.43
CA SER A 246 42.89 -1.41 -28.51
C SER A 246 42.50 0.06 -28.52
N ARG A 247 43.46 0.87 -28.15
CA ARG A 247 43.53 2.30 -28.49
C ARG A 247 43.48 2.45 -30.01
N LYS A 248 42.66 3.32 -30.56
CA LYS A 248 43.03 4.33 -31.55
C LYS A 248 41.93 5.37 -31.80
N SER A 249 42.41 6.54 -31.92
CA SER A 249 41.96 7.87 -32.16
C SER A 249 41.03 8.09 -33.38
N ASN A 250 40.20 9.14 -33.23
CA ASN A 250 39.74 10.13 -34.25
C ASN A 250 38.98 9.66 -35.47
N VAL A 251 37.76 10.19 -35.67
CA VAL A 251 37.50 11.31 -36.60
C VAL A 251 36.00 11.53 -36.76
N ARG A 252 35.57 12.80 -36.74
CA ARG A 252 34.22 13.31 -37.09
C ARG A 252 33.79 12.86 -38.48
N GLN A 253 32.48 12.53 -38.63
CA GLN A 253 31.71 13.10 -39.75
C GLN A 253 30.22 13.01 -39.55
N ARG A 254 29.54 14.07 -40.00
CA ARG A 254 28.10 14.34 -40.02
C ARG A 254 27.43 13.67 -41.21
N TYR A 255 26.10 13.75 -41.22
CA TYR A 255 25.05 13.46 -42.20
C TYR A 255 24.47 12.05 -42.08
N GLY A 256 23.18 11.89 -42.05
CA GLY A 256 22.02 12.42 -42.68
C GLY A 256 20.86 11.47 -42.45
N SER A 257 19.69 12.03 -42.44
CA SER A 257 18.34 11.46 -42.52
C SER A 257 18.22 10.08 -43.16
N ASP A 258 17.36 9.23 -42.57
CA ASP A 258 16.19 8.66 -43.26
C ASP A 258 15.46 7.65 -42.34
N LEU A 259 14.14 7.85 -42.17
CA LEU A 259 13.19 6.87 -41.74
C LEU A 259 12.93 5.84 -42.83
N PRO A 260 12.55 4.57 -42.50
CA PRO A 260 11.14 4.25 -42.64
C PRO A 260 10.54 3.31 -41.57
N GLU A 261 9.33 3.57 -41.31
CA GLU A 261 8.11 2.80 -41.04
C GLU A 261 8.14 1.31 -40.71
N GLN A 262 7.22 1.02 -39.75
CA GLN A 262 6.39 -0.17 -39.60
C GLN A 262 6.99 -1.40 -38.88
N ASN A 263 6.55 -1.56 -37.65
CA ASN A 263 5.89 -2.82 -37.31
C ASN A 263 4.92 -2.69 -36.09
N ARG A 264 3.64 -2.77 -36.43
CA ARG A 264 2.53 -2.99 -35.53
C ARG A 264 2.78 -4.30 -34.77
N ARG A 265 2.81 -4.24 -33.44
CA ARG A 265 2.45 -5.35 -32.59
C ARG A 265 1.36 -4.88 -31.63
N GLU A 266 0.21 -5.46 -31.84
CA GLU A 266 -0.98 -5.37 -31.01
C GLU A 266 -0.62 -5.71 -29.56
N THR A 267 -0.73 -4.76 -28.67
CA THR A 267 -0.71 -5.00 -27.23
C THR A 267 -2.14 -5.14 -26.75
N ARG A 268 -2.43 -6.33 -26.30
CA ARG A 268 -3.61 -6.82 -25.64
C ARG A 268 -4.09 -5.82 -24.59
N SER A 269 -5.34 -5.38 -24.72
CA SER A 269 -6.05 -4.51 -23.79
C SER A 269 -6.13 -5.19 -22.42
N GLU A 270 -5.48 -4.60 -21.42
CA GLU A 270 -5.76 -4.89 -20.02
C GLU A 270 -7.13 -4.30 -19.67
N VAL A 271 -8.07 -5.19 -19.38
CA VAL A 271 -9.40 -4.83 -18.87
C VAL A 271 -9.23 -4.24 -17.48
N GLU A 272 -9.49 -2.95 -17.37
CA GLU A 272 -9.53 -2.20 -16.12
C GLU A 272 -10.74 -2.68 -15.29
N VAL A 273 -10.48 -3.50 -14.29
CA VAL A 273 -11.51 -3.92 -13.33
C VAL A 273 -11.77 -2.74 -12.40
N ARG A 274 -12.81 -1.97 -12.68
CA ARG A 274 -13.36 -0.98 -11.74
C ARG A 274 -13.86 -1.71 -10.51
N TYR A 275 -13.25 -1.41 -9.36
CA TYR A 275 -13.73 -1.88 -8.08
C TYR A 275 -15.06 -1.19 -7.75
N VAL A 276 -16.16 -1.91 -7.91
CA VAL A 276 -17.45 -1.56 -7.34
C VAL A 276 -17.62 -2.44 -6.10
N PRO A 277 -17.68 -1.89 -4.88
CA PRO A 277 -17.95 -2.68 -3.69
C PRO A 277 -19.38 -3.21 -3.78
N ARG A 278 -19.55 -4.49 -4.08
CA ARG A 278 -20.82 -5.16 -3.85
C ARG A 278 -20.92 -5.47 -2.37
N GLY A 279 -21.96 -4.92 -1.74
CA GLY A 279 -22.26 -5.15 -0.34
C GLY A 279 -22.30 -6.65 -0.03
N THR A 280 -21.45 -7.08 0.88
CA THR A 280 -21.50 -8.39 1.49
C THR A 280 -22.71 -8.42 2.41
N LYS A 281 -23.74 -9.18 2.03
CA LYS A 281 -24.85 -9.50 2.93
C LYS A 281 -24.27 -10.26 4.13
N SER A 282 -24.33 -9.64 5.29
CA SER A 282 -24.06 -10.28 6.57
C SER A 282 -25.02 -11.47 6.74
N ARG A 283 -24.45 -12.68 6.92
CA ARG A 283 -25.22 -13.81 7.43
C ARG A 283 -25.44 -13.58 8.92
N PRO A 284 -26.67 -13.73 9.43
CA PRO A 284 -26.90 -13.70 10.87
C PRO A 284 -26.26 -14.93 11.50
N LEU A 285 -25.52 -14.72 12.58
CA LEU A 285 -25.09 -15.77 13.49
C LEU A 285 -26.37 -16.40 14.07
N VAL A 286 -26.58 -17.68 13.80
CA VAL A 286 -27.56 -18.48 14.52
C VAL A 286 -26.98 -18.83 15.87
N VAL A 287 -27.70 -18.46 16.92
CA VAL A 287 -27.44 -18.75 18.33
C VAL A 287 -27.51 -20.25 18.56
#